data_876ff41bfb8b7859d0941b3397892daa
#
_entry.id   876ff41bfb8b7859d0941b3397892daa
#
_cell.length_a   1.000
_cell.length_b   1.000
_cell.length_c   1.000
_cell.angle_alpha   90.00
_cell.angle_beta   90.00
_cell.angle_gamma   90.00
#
_symmetry.space_group_name_H-M   'P 1'
#
loop_
_entity.id
_entity.type
_entity.pdbx_description
1 polymer ?
#
loop_
_entity_poly.entity_id
_entity_poly.type
_entity_poly.pdbx_seq_one_letter_code
_entity_poly.pdbx_strand_id
1 'polypeptide(L)'
;MKESIIAGSAIQTFDFFIQWHLTERCNLRCRHCYQARKRPPEMTAGDVMSEIDGAARMFEAWESEQDIRVTPSIHFTGGEPLLYRGLWDVMRHARLSGCRVAVMTNGCLVTDEDAGRFRDLGVFDIQVSLEGPHALHDSIRGEGSFRAALKGTERLAKAANRVSANVTLSRLNTPFIDETVRIARDAGFSSIGFSRLVPCGSGGAMIESVLSPGEVRDAYGKALSLSGPDFTVVSGDPLAGTLRNDAPPADCGLTLSGCSAGFSGVTIASDGAVMPCRRIGISVGNLKR
;
A
#
# COMPACT_ATOMS: atom_id res chain seq x y z
N MET A 1 26.31 31.89 -37.74
CA MET A 1 26.37 30.58 -37.09
C MET A 1 25.52 30.68 -35.81
N LYS A 2 24.33 30.08 -35.83
CA LYS A 2 23.49 29.97 -34.64
C LYS A 2 23.71 28.56 -34.09
N GLU A 3 24.44 28.47 -32.99
CA GLU A 3 24.53 27.21 -32.23
C GLU A 3 23.16 26.90 -31.66
N SER A 4 22.56 25.85 -32.18
CA SER A 4 21.37 25.21 -31.63
C SER A 4 21.79 24.48 -30.36
N ILE A 5 21.54 25.07 -29.20
CA ILE A 5 21.62 24.37 -27.93
C ILE A 5 20.41 23.41 -27.91
N ILE A 6 20.65 22.16 -28.27
CA ILE A 6 19.69 21.08 -28.01
C ILE A 6 19.74 20.88 -26.50
N ALA A 7 18.81 21.47 -25.79
CA ALA A 7 18.50 21.08 -24.41
C ALA A 7 18.09 19.64 -24.47
N GLY A 8 18.90 18.75 -23.93
CA GLY A 8 18.56 17.33 -23.77
C GLY A 8 17.28 17.26 -22.94
N SER A 9 16.18 16.83 -23.57
CA SER A 9 14.94 16.57 -22.85
C SER A 9 15.22 15.50 -21.81
N ALA A 10 15.08 15.82 -20.54
CA ALA A 10 15.16 14.82 -19.49
C ALA A 10 14.06 13.78 -19.77
N ILE A 11 14.45 12.51 -19.88
CA ILE A 11 13.50 11.40 -20.08
C ILE A 11 12.46 11.47 -18.96
N GLN A 12 11.19 11.57 -19.32
CA GLN A 12 10.09 11.65 -18.37
C GLN A 12 9.92 10.29 -17.69
N THR A 13 9.97 10.25 -16.36
CA THR A 13 9.73 9.01 -15.59
C THR A 13 8.25 8.86 -15.28
N PHE A 14 7.73 7.63 -15.41
CA PHE A 14 6.37 7.26 -15.11
C PHE A 14 6.33 6.13 -14.07
N ASP A 15 5.90 6.46 -12.86
CA ASP A 15 5.74 5.48 -11.79
C ASP A 15 4.44 4.69 -11.99
N PHE A 16 4.53 3.36 -12.14
CA PHE A 16 3.37 2.50 -12.25
C PHE A 16 3.26 1.54 -11.07
N PHE A 17 2.09 1.51 -10.44
CA PHE A 17 1.82 0.78 -9.21
C PHE A 17 0.84 -0.37 -9.43
N ILE A 18 1.24 -1.58 -9.04
CA ILE A 18 0.36 -2.76 -9.04
C ILE A 18 0.12 -3.18 -7.58
N GLN A 19 -1.12 -3.09 -7.11
CA GLN A 19 -1.51 -3.71 -5.84
C GLN A 19 -2.01 -5.12 -6.10
N TRP A 20 -1.24 -6.14 -5.73
CA TRP A 20 -1.58 -7.53 -6.01
C TRP A 20 -2.07 -8.25 -4.76
N HIS A 21 -3.35 -8.63 -4.76
CA HIS A 21 -3.96 -9.46 -3.73
C HIS A 21 -3.71 -10.93 -4.05
N LEU A 22 -2.66 -11.53 -3.47
CA LEU A 22 -2.29 -12.92 -3.75
C LEU A 22 -3.30 -13.94 -3.22
N THR A 23 -3.97 -13.61 -2.10
CA THR A 23 -4.89 -14.50 -1.40
C THR A 23 -6.02 -13.72 -0.71
N GLU A 24 -7.19 -14.34 -0.58
CA GLU A 24 -8.25 -13.83 0.30
C GLU A 24 -8.19 -14.45 1.71
N ARG A 25 -7.27 -15.40 1.95
CA ARG A 25 -7.06 -16.00 3.28
C ARG A 25 -6.40 -15.00 4.21
N CYS A 26 -6.91 -14.91 5.44
CA CYS A 26 -6.35 -14.08 6.49
C CYS A 26 -6.51 -14.76 7.86
N ASN A 27 -5.53 -14.59 8.72
CA ASN A 27 -5.57 -15.04 10.11
C ASN A 27 -6.41 -14.12 11.02
N LEU A 28 -6.78 -12.92 10.54
CA LEU A 28 -7.63 -11.96 11.25
C LEU A 28 -9.03 -11.83 10.65
N ARG A 29 -9.94 -11.18 11.41
CA ARG A 29 -11.32 -10.89 11.00
C ARG A 29 -11.69 -9.45 11.33
N CYS A 30 -10.89 -8.49 10.81
CA CYS A 30 -11.02 -7.07 11.08
C CYS A 30 -12.42 -6.54 10.72
N ARG A 31 -12.98 -5.70 11.59
CA ARG A 31 -14.32 -5.11 11.42
C ARG A 31 -14.39 -4.18 10.20
N HIS A 32 -13.33 -3.46 9.91
CA HIS A 32 -13.23 -2.48 8.82
C HIS A 32 -12.70 -3.08 7.51
N CYS A 33 -12.55 -4.40 7.42
CA CYS A 33 -11.96 -5.05 6.25
C CYS A 33 -12.80 -4.79 4.99
N TYR A 34 -12.16 -4.30 3.94
CA TYR A 34 -12.81 -4.07 2.64
C TYR A 34 -13.09 -5.36 1.86
N GLN A 35 -12.56 -6.51 2.30
CA GLN A 35 -12.80 -7.80 1.66
C GLN A 35 -14.18 -8.34 2.03
N ALA A 36 -14.86 -8.92 1.03
CA ALA A 36 -16.21 -9.47 1.18
C ALA A 36 -16.23 -10.92 1.70
N ARG A 37 -15.13 -11.44 2.27
CA ARG A 37 -14.99 -12.83 2.75
C ARG A 37 -15.31 -13.92 1.72
N LYS A 38 -15.40 -13.58 0.44
CA LYS A 38 -15.46 -14.56 -0.65
C LYS A 38 -14.06 -15.17 -0.80
N ARG A 39 -14.00 -16.46 -1.10
CA ARG A 39 -12.73 -17.16 -1.36
C ARG A 39 -12.73 -17.70 -2.78
N PRO A 40 -12.52 -16.83 -3.79
CA PRO A 40 -12.35 -17.30 -5.15
C PRO A 40 -11.10 -18.17 -5.26
N PRO A 41 -10.97 -18.99 -6.30
CA PRO A 41 -9.75 -19.73 -6.59
C PRO A 41 -8.56 -18.78 -6.72
N GLU A 42 -7.49 -19.03 -5.97
CA GLU A 42 -6.25 -18.25 -6.05
C GLU A 42 -5.49 -18.59 -7.34
N MET A 43 -4.80 -17.61 -7.90
CA MET A 43 -3.80 -17.86 -8.94
C MET A 43 -2.66 -18.68 -8.36
N THR A 44 -2.10 -19.60 -9.15
CA THR A 44 -0.87 -20.30 -8.75
C THR A 44 0.34 -19.36 -8.81
N ALA A 45 1.42 -19.71 -8.12
CA ALA A 45 2.65 -18.92 -8.21
C ALA A 45 3.17 -18.81 -9.65
N GLY A 46 3.03 -19.90 -10.44
CA GLY A 46 3.39 -19.91 -11.86
C GLY A 46 2.56 -18.94 -12.68
N ASP A 47 1.24 -18.90 -12.46
CA ASP A 47 0.37 -17.94 -13.14
C ASP A 47 0.77 -16.50 -12.79
N VAL A 48 0.98 -16.22 -11.48
CA VAL A 48 1.38 -14.87 -11.04
C VAL A 48 2.71 -14.44 -11.68
N MET A 49 3.72 -15.33 -11.71
CA MET A 49 5.00 -15.04 -12.35
C MET A 49 4.86 -14.79 -13.85
N SER A 50 4.06 -15.59 -14.56
CA SER A 50 3.78 -15.38 -16.00
C SER A 50 3.14 -14.02 -16.28
N GLU A 51 2.22 -13.57 -15.41
CA GLU A 51 1.57 -12.26 -15.56
C GLU A 51 2.50 -11.10 -15.19
N ILE A 52 3.46 -11.30 -14.27
CA ILE A 52 4.53 -10.34 -14.02
C ILE A 52 5.39 -10.16 -15.26
N ASP A 53 5.74 -11.25 -15.96
CA ASP A 53 6.48 -11.18 -17.23
C ASP A 53 5.66 -10.47 -18.31
N GLY A 54 4.33 -10.69 -18.35
CA GLY A 54 3.41 -9.96 -19.21
C GLY A 54 3.42 -8.45 -18.97
N ALA A 55 3.38 -8.06 -17.69
CA ALA A 55 3.46 -6.65 -17.29
C ALA A 55 4.83 -6.03 -17.64
N ALA A 56 5.93 -6.75 -17.46
CA ALA A 56 7.26 -6.29 -17.84
C ALA A 56 7.34 -5.98 -19.34
N ARG A 57 6.87 -6.89 -20.19
CA ARG A 57 6.79 -6.65 -21.65
C ARG A 57 5.92 -5.44 -22.02
N MET A 58 4.82 -5.23 -21.31
CA MET A 58 3.95 -4.06 -21.52
C MET A 58 4.71 -2.76 -21.16
N PHE A 59 5.48 -2.75 -20.08
CA PHE A 59 6.27 -1.57 -19.69
C PHE A 59 7.38 -1.27 -20.72
N GLU A 60 8.09 -2.29 -21.19
CA GLU A 60 9.08 -2.15 -22.26
C GLU A 60 8.47 -1.56 -23.55
N ALA A 61 7.26 -2.00 -23.93
CA ALA A 61 6.54 -1.43 -25.06
C ALA A 61 6.20 0.05 -24.84
N TRP A 62 5.70 0.43 -23.66
CA TRP A 62 5.39 1.82 -23.33
C TRP A 62 6.65 2.71 -23.35
N GLU A 63 7.75 2.23 -22.83
CA GLU A 63 9.04 2.95 -22.86
C GLU A 63 9.47 3.23 -24.30
N SER A 64 9.38 2.21 -25.17
CA SER A 64 9.75 2.33 -26.58
C SER A 64 8.82 3.23 -27.37
N GLU A 65 7.50 3.17 -27.11
CA GLU A 65 6.49 3.90 -27.89
C GLU A 65 6.32 5.37 -27.48
N GLN A 66 6.56 5.66 -26.19
CA GLN A 66 6.26 6.99 -25.62
C GLN A 66 7.51 7.78 -25.20
N ASP A 67 8.71 7.24 -25.41
CA ASP A 67 9.98 7.86 -24.99
C ASP A 67 9.98 8.26 -23.50
N ILE A 68 9.46 7.36 -22.65
CA ILE A 68 9.39 7.51 -21.21
C ILE A 68 10.22 6.42 -20.53
N ARG A 69 10.50 6.56 -19.24
CA ARG A 69 11.01 5.50 -18.38
C ARG A 69 9.94 5.07 -17.39
N VAL A 70 9.55 3.81 -17.39
CA VAL A 70 8.61 3.26 -16.41
C VAL A 70 9.35 2.77 -15.17
N THR A 71 8.90 3.19 -14.00
CA THR A 71 9.38 2.66 -12.70
C THR A 71 8.29 1.80 -12.06
N PRO A 72 8.24 0.49 -12.39
CA PRO A 72 7.17 -0.36 -11.91
C PRO A 72 7.37 -0.75 -10.44
N SER A 73 6.28 -0.77 -9.69
CA SER A 73 6.25 -1.29 -8.32
C SER A 73 5.09 -2.26 -8.12
N ILE A 74 5.36 -3.37 -7.44
CA ILE A 74 4.34 -4.35 -7.05
C ILE A 74 4.25 -4.40 -5.53
N HIS A 75 3.06 -4.13 -5.02
CA HIS A 75 2.74 -4.20 -3.60
C HIS A 75 1.92 -5.47 -3.35
N PHE A 76 2.57 -6.50 -2.85
CA PHE A 76 1.91 -7.75 -2.53
C PHE A 76 1.11 -7.62 -1.25
N THR A 77 -0.14 -8.05 -1.32
CA THR A 77 -1.12 -7.98 -0.24
C THR A 77 -2.14 -9.12 -0.37
N GLY A 78 -3.31 -8.94 0.17
CA GLY A 78 -4.40 -9.90 0.07
C GLY A 78 -5.25 -9.85 1.33
N GLY A 79 -5.65 -11.02 1.85
CA GLY A 79 -6.03 -11.15 3.24
C GLY A 79 -4.80 -10.96 4.12
N GLU A 80 -3.95 -11.98 4.15
CA GLU A 80 -2.60 -11.90 4.71
C GLU A 80 -1.62 -12.57 3.74
N PRO A 81 -0.69 -11.81 3.13
CA PRO A 81 0.19 -12.36 2.09
C PRO A 81 1.11 -13.47 2.58
N LEU A 82 1.50 -13.50 3.86
CA LEU A 82 2.30 -14.58 4.44
C LEU A 82 1.57 -15.95 4.43
N LEU A 83 0.27 -15.98 4.20
CA LEU A 83 -0.48 -17.22 4.00
C LEU A 83 -0.46 -17.73 2.56
N TYR A 84 0.08 -16.97 1.61
CA TYR A 84 0.20 -17.42 0.23
C TYR A 84 1.46 -18.29 0.05
N ARG A 85 1.29 -19.53 -0.37
CA ARG A 85 2.39 -20.53 -0.42
C ARG A 85 3.54 -20.16 -1.35
N GLY A 86 3.27 -19.40 -2.39
CA GLY A 86 4.27 -18.96 -3.38
C GLY A 86 4.81 -17.55 -3.15
N LEU A 87 4.60 -16.92 -1.98
CA LEU A 87 4.96 -15.53 -1.74
C LEU A 87 6.42 -15.21 -2.10
N TRP A 88 7.35 -16.00 -1.59
CA TRP A 88 8.79 -15.76 -1.76
C TRP A 88 9.24 -15.90 -3.21
N ASP A 89 8.66 -16.84 -3.94
CA ASP A 89 9.00 -17.08 -5.35
C ASP A 89 8.48 -15.96 -6.24
N VAL A 90 7.21 -15.54 -6.06
CA VAL A 90 6.66 -14.44 -6.85
C VAL A 90 7.35 -13.11 -6.53
N MET A 91 7.75 -12.86 -5.27
CA MET A 91 8.49 -11.64 -4.91
C MET A 91 9.88 -11.62 -5.54
N ARG A 92 10.60 -12.76 -5.49
CA ARG A 92 11.89 -12.91 -6.14
C ARG A 92 11.77 -12.69 -7.65
N HIS A 93 10.77 -13.30 -8.27
CA HIS A 93 10.52 -13.15 -9.70
C HIS A 93 10.24 -11.69 -10.06
N ALA A 94 9.36 -11.00 -9.33
CA ALA A 94 9.08 -9.59 -9.54
C ALA A 94 10.34 -8.71 -9.45
N ARG A 95 11.23 -9.00 -8.48
CA ARG A 95 12.52 -8.28 -8.37
C ARG A 95 13.43 -8.53 -9.57
N LEU A 96 13.50 -9.77 -10.05
CA LEU A 96 14.30 -10.13 -11.22
C LEU A 96 13.74 -9.52 -12.52
N SER A 97 12.42 -9.32 -12.60
CA SER A 97 11.73 -8.63 -13.71
C SER A 97 11.79 -7.09 -13.61
N GLY A 98 12.67 -6.53 -12.76
CA GLY A 98 12.88 -5.09 -12.65
C GLY A 98 11.87 -4.31 -11.80
N CYS A 99 10.91 -4.97 -11.18
CA CYS A 99 9.93 -4.30 -10.33
C CYS A 99 10.48 -4.01 -8.93
N ARG A 100 10.15 -2.83 -8.39
CA ARG A 100 10.28 -2.58 -6.94
C ARG A 100 9.20 -3.37 -6.20
N VAL A 101 9.52 -3.97 -5.08
CA VAL A 101 8.58 -4.81 -4.31
C VAL A 101 8.34 -4.26 -2.92
N ALA A 102 7.06 -4.13 -2.56
CA ALA A 102 6.60 -3.86 -1.20
C ALA A 102 5.60 -4.93 -0.74
N VAL A 103 5.37 -4.99 0.57
CA VAL A 103 4.41 -5.91 1.18
C VAL A 103 3.49 -5.16 2.14
N MET A 104 2.20 -5.49 2.10
CA MET A 104 1.21 -5.00 3.06
C MET A 104 0.71 -6.17 3.90
N THR A 105 1.02 -6.18 5.18
CA THR A 105 0.72 -7.27 6.11
C THR A 105 0.01 -6.75 7.37
N ASN A 106 -0.66 -7.62 8.10
CA ASN A 106 -1.10 -7.31 9.45
C ASN A 106 0.01 -7.47 10.50
N GLY A 107 1.17 -7.99 10.14
CA GLY A 107 2.35 -8.14 10.98
C GLY A 107 2.31 -9.31 11.98
N CYS A 108 1.14 -9.92 12.20
CA CYS A 108 0.97 -10.91 13.28
C CYS A 108 1.71 -12.24 13.06
N LEU A 109 1.97 -12.58 11.80
CA LEU A 109 2.58 -13.87 11.42
C LEU A 109 4.09 -13.74 11.15
N VAL A 110 4.64 -12.53 11.13
CA VAL A 110 6.05 -12.29 10.81
C VAL A 110 6.97 -13.01 11.80
N THR A 111 7.84 -13.86 11.28
CA THR A 111 8.94 -14.52 12.00
C THR A 111 10.27 -13.82 11.77
N ASP A 112 11.31 -14.19 12.53
CA ASP A 112 12.66 -13.68 12.30
C ASP A 112 13.22 -14.15 10.93
N GLU A 113 12.84 -15.36 10.49
CA GLU A 113 13.17 -15.89 9.17
C GLU A 113 12.52 -15.06 8.06
N ASP A 114 11.22 -14.72 8.20
CA ASP A 114 10.51 -13.88 7.22
C ASP A 114 11.17 -12.49 7.13
N ALA A 115 11.53 -11.90 8.27
CA ALA A 115 12.21 -10.61 8.31
C ALA A 115 13.57 -10.64 7.58
N GLY A 116 14.34 -11.72 7.75
CA GLY A 116 15.57 -11.95 6.99
C GLY A 116 15.32 -12.08 5.49
N ARG A 117 14.32 -12.86 5.09
CA ARG A 117 13.95 -13.05 3.67
C ARG A 117 13.50 -11.75 3.01
N PHE A 118 12.71 -10.91 3.68
CA PHE A 118 12.32 -9.60 3.15
C PHE A 118 13.53 -8.69 2.89
N ARG A 119 14.47 -8.63 3.84
CA ARG A 119 15.73 -7.88 3.67
C ARG A 119 16.52 -8.41 2.46
N ASP A 120 16.74 -9.73 2.39
CA ASP A 120 17.57 -10.35 1.37
C ASP A 120 16.98 -10.21 -0.04
N LEU A 121 15.65 -10.11 -0.16
CA LEU A 121 14.93 -9.79 -1.39
C LEU A 121 14.96 -8.29 -1.72
N GLY A 122 15.46 -7.43 -0.84
CA GLY A 122 15.48 -5.98 -1.06
C GLY A 122 14.09 -5.38 -1.16
N VAL A 123 13.15 -5.82 -0.31
CA VAL A 123 11.81 -5.22 -0.21
C VAL A 123 11.95 -3.77 0.23
N PHE A 124 11.41 -2.83 -0.56
CA PHE A 124 11.67 -1.41 -0.30
C PHE A 124 10.80 -0.81 0.80
N ASP A 125 9.64 -1.42 1.09
CA ASP A 125 8.76 -1.05 2.19
C ASP A 125 7.89 -2.23 2.65
N ILE A 126 7.76 -2.40 3.95
CA ILE A 126 6.84 -3.36 4.55
C ILE A 126 5.83 -2.56 5.37
N GLN A 127 4.60 -2.46 4.84
CA GLN A 127 3.53 -1.74 5.49
C GLN A 127 2.81 -2.66 6.47
N VAL A 128 2.88 -2.33 7.76
CA VAL A 128 2.18 -3.05 8.82
C VAL A 128 0.96 -2.24 9.29
N SER A 129 -0.14 -2.92 9.47
CA SER A 129 -1.39 -2.30 9.88
C SER A 129 -1.41 -1.94 11.36
N LEU A 130 -1.78 -0.70 11.67
CA LEU A 130 -1.94 -0.17 13.03
C LEU A 130 -3.22 0.67 13.09
N GLU A 131 -4.08 0.53 14.13
CA GLU A 131 -5.35 1.27 14.17
C GLU A 131 -5.44 2.27 15.33
N GLY A 132 -4.49 2.24 16.26
CA GLY A 132 -4.49 3.11 17.43
C GLY A 132 -3.92 2.43 18.67
N PRO A 133 -4.24 2.92 19.88
CA PRO A 133 -3.86 2.28 21.14
C PRO A 133 -4.35 0.84 21.24
N HIS A 134 -3.71 0.05 22.10
CA HIS A 134 -3.90 -1.39 22.24
C HIS A 134 -5.37 -1.83 22.24
N ALA A 135 -6.17 -1.32 23.16
CA ALA A 135 -7.57 -1.75 23.29
C ALA A 135 -8.41 -1.41 22.03
N LEU A 136 -8.14 -0.26 21.42
CA LEU A 136 -8.81 0.16 20.19
C LEU A 136 -8.39 -0.71 19.00
N HIS A 137 -7.09 -0.93 18.83
CA HIS A 137 -6.58 -1.79 17.75
C HIS A 137 -7.22 -3.19 17.84
N ASP A 138 -7.17 -3.80 19.02
CA ASP A 138 -7.74 -5.14 19.24
C ASP A 138 -9.25 -5.18 19.03
N SER A 139 -9.98 -4.12 19.41
CA SER A 139 -11.44 -4.02 19.16
C SER A 139 -11.79 -4.00 17.67
N ILE A 140 -10.89 -3.51 16.81
CA ILE A 140 -11.09 -3.41 15.35
C ILE A 140 -10.57 -4.65 14.64
N ARG A 141 -9.38 -5.17 15.04
CA ARG A 141 -8.67 -6.23 14.31
C ARG A 141 -8.77 -7.60 14.94
N GLY A 142 -9.08 -7.67 16.23
CA GLY A 142 -9.17 -8.89 17.02
C GLY A 142 -8.20 -8.89 18.20
N GLU A 143 -8.60 -9.54 19.27
CA GLU A 143 -7.83 -9.62 20.52
C GLU A 143 -6.41 -10.16 20.29
N GLY A 144 -5.42 -9.52 20.91
CA GLY A 144 -4.01 -9.86 20.83
C GLY A 144 -3.31 -9.41 19.55
N SER A 145 -4.03 -8.88 18.57
CA SER A 145 -3.46 -8.46 17.28
C SER A 145 -2.49 -7.29 17.42
N PHE A 146 -2.73 -6.37 18.36
CA PHE A 146 -1.84 -5.25 18.63
C PHE A 146 -0.43 -5.71 19.02
N ARG A 147 -0.35 -6.56 20.04
CA ARG A 147 0.95 -7.07 20.53
C ARG A 147 1.66 -7.91 19.46
N ALA A 148 0.90 -8.73 18.71
CA ALA A 148 1.45 -9.54 17.65
C ALA A 148 2.00 -8.68 16.50
N ALA A 149 1.28 -7.64 16.08
CA ALA A 149 1.73 -6.70 15.03
C ALA A 149 3.00 -5.94 15.46
N LEU A 150 3.06 -5.42 16.69
CA LEU A 150 4.25 -4.73 17.19
C LEU A 150 5.46 -5.67 17.30
N LYS A 151 5.27 -6.93 17.74
CA LYS A 151 6.33 -7.92 17.75
C LYS A 151 6.85 -8.24 16.35
N GLY A 152 5.95 -8.34 15.36
CA GLY A 152 6.33 -8.48 13.96
C GLY A 152 7.12 -7.28 13.44
N THR A 153 6.69 -6.07 13.77
CA THR A 153 7.39 -4.82 13.44
C THR A 153 8.80 -4.78 14.04
N GLU A 154 8.95 -5.15 15.31
CA GLU A 154 10.25 -5.23 15.97
C GLU A 154 11.21 -6.19 15.24
N ARG A 155 10.73 -7.37 14.84
CA ARG A 155 11.52 -8.34 14.07
C ARG A 155 11.96 -7.77 12.74
N LEU A 156 11.05 -7.13 12.01
CA LEU A 156 11.32 -6.49 10.74
C LEU A 156 12.38 -5.37 10.89
N ALA A 157 12.22 -4.50 11.88
CA ALA A 157 13.16 -3.40 12.14
C ALA A 157 14.56 -3.92 12.54
N LYS A 158 14.63 -4.94 13.39
CA LYS A 158 15.89 -5.59 13.77
C LYS A 158 16.63 -6.20 12.58
N ALA A 159 15.91 -6.68 11.59
CA ALA A 159 16.49 -7.18 10.34
C ALA A 159 16.82 -6.06 9.34
N ALA A 160 16.80 -4.79 9.75
CA ALA A 160 17.08 -3.60 8.94
C ALA A 160 16.11 -3.41 7.74
N ASN A 161 14.88 -3.88 7.86
CA ASN A 161 13.84 -3.57 6.90
C ASN A 161 13.26 -2.16 7.15
N ARG A 162 12.86 -1.48 6.09
CA ARG A 162 12.01 -0.29 6.21
C ARG A 162 10.58 -0.73 6.51
N VAL A 163 10.03 -0.27 7.62
CA VAL A 163 8.67 -0.62 8.06
C VAL A 163 7.84 0.64 8.17
N SER A 164 6.72 0.69 7.46
CA SER A 164 5.74 1.77 7.59
C SER A 164 4.47 1.28 8.29
N ALA A 165 3.82 2.15 9.08
CA ALA A 165 2.51 1.88 9.64
C ALA A 165 1.42 2.37 8.67
N ASN A 166 0.25 1.70 8.65
CA ASN A 166 -0.95 2.23 7.99
C ASN A 166 -2.17 2.15 8.89
N VAL A 167 -2.88 3.27 8.98
CA VAL A 167 -4.08 3.44 9.81
C VAL A 167 -5.29 3.67 8.92
N THR A 168 -6.38 2.96 9.19
CA THR A 168 -7.66 3.23 8.55
C THR A 168 -8.49 4.17 9.43
N LEU A 169 -8.51 5.46 9.09
CA LEU A 169 -9.22 6.51 9.83
C LEU A 169 -10.73 6.29 9.85
N SER A 170 -11.29 6.37 11.04
CA SER A 170 -12.70 6.31 11.35
C SER A 170 -13.01 7.19 12.59
N ARG A 171 -14.26 7.43 12.91
CA ARG A 171 -14.63 8.14 14.15
C ARG A 171 -14.09 7.45 15.40
N LEU A 172 -13.81 6.15 15.35
CA LEU A 172 -13.29 5.41 16.49
C LEU A 172 -11.85 5.80 16.85
N ASN A 173 -11.00 6.10 15.85
CA ASN A 173 -9.56 6.29 16.08
C ASN A 173 -9.06 7.72 15.80
N THR A 174 -9.84 8.59 15.21
CA THR A 174 -9.47 10.01 15.05
C THR A 174 -9.13 10.72 16.35
N PRO A 175 -9.77 10.43 17.51
CA PRO A 175 -9.37 11.03 18.80
C PRO A 175 -7.97 10.63 19.26
N PHE A 176 -7.40 9.54 18.70
CA PHE A 176 -6.12 8.95 19.12
C PHE A 176 -5.00 9.15 18.12
N ILE A 177 -5.11 10.07 17.15
CA ILE A 177 -4.10 10.29 16.11
C ILE A 177 -2.71 10.57 16.71
N ASP A 178 -2.60 11.50 17.70
CA ASP A 178 -1.33 11.82 18.35
C ASP A 178 -0.71 10.60 19.03
N GLU A 179 -1.52 9.88 19.79
CA GLU A 179 -1.07 8.69 20.50
C GLU A 179 -0.65 7.59 19.51
N THR A 180 -1.38 7.42 18.42
CA THR A 180 -1.07 6.44 17.38
C THR A 180 0.25 6.74 16.69
N VAL A 181 0.52 8.02 16.38
CA VAL A 181 1.80 8.46 15.79
C VAL A 181 2.94 8.21 16.80
N ARG A 182 2.74 8.51 18.08
CA ARG A 182 3.73 8.23 19.13
C ARG A 182 4.02 6.74 19.24
N ILE A 183 2.98 5.89 19.30
CA ILE A 183 3.12 4.42 19.33
C ILE A 183 3.93 3.94 18.12
N ALA A 184 3.64 4.45 16.92
CA ALA A 184 4.37 4.06 15.72
C ALA A 184 5.86 4.42 15.81
N ARG A 185 6.20 5.64 16.27
CA ARG A 185 7.61 6.04 16.51
C ARG A 185 8.30 5.12 17.49
N ASP A 186 7.68 4.92 18.66
CA ASP A 186 8.24 4.13 19.76
C ASP A 186 8.43 2.65 19.37
N ALA A 187 7.59 2.14 18.47
CA ALA A 187 7.67 0.77 17.97
C ALA A 187 8.69 0.58 16.82
N GLY A 188 9.37 1.63 16.37
CA GLY A 188 10.43 1.55 15.37
C GLY A 188 9.92 1.57 13.92
N PHE A 189 8.69 2.04 13.68
CA PHE A 189 8.26 2.37 12.32
C PHE A 189 9.05 3.57 11.78
N SER A 190 9.34 3.57 10.48
CA SER A 190 10.01 4.66 9.78
C SER A 190 9.05 5.77 9.32
N SER A 191 7.78 5.44 9.18
CA SER A 191 6.71 6.37 8.76
C SER A 191 5.34 5.82 9.10
N ILE A 192 4.32 6.68 9.03
CA ILE A 192 2.92 6.28 9.20
C ILE A 192 2.05 6.88 8.10
N GLY A 193 1.20 6.05 7.51
CA GLY A 193 0.21 6.43 6.51
C GLY A 193 -1.20 6.42 7.08
N PHE A 194 -2.03 7.36 6.65
CA PHE A 194 -3.45 7.42 7.00
C PHE A 194 -4.31 7.31 5.75
N SER A 195 -5.30 6.43 5.79
CA SER A 195 -6.31 6.22 4.74
C SER A 195 -7.70 6.26 5.36
N ARG A 196 -8.70 6.77 4.65
CA ARG A 196 -10.08 6.77 5.17
C ARG A 196 -10.71 5.38 5.15
N LEU A 197 -11.58 5.12 6.12
CA LEU A 197 -12.53 4.02 6.06
C LEU A 197 -13.46 4.19 4.86
N VAL A 198 -13.48 3.17 3.99
CA VAL A 198 -14.47 3.02 2.94
C VAL A 198 -15.40 1.88 3.34
N PRO A 199 -16.72 2.11 3.49
CA PRO A 199 -17.66 1.14 4.04
C PRO A 199 -18.02 0.07 3.00
N CYS A 200 -17.06 -0.79 2.65
CA CYS A 200 -17.24 -1.93 1.76
C CYS A 200 -16.76 -3.22 2.43
N GLY A 201 -17.13 -4.36 1.90
CA GLY A 201 -16.83 -5.67 2.49
C GLY A 201 -17.40 -5.78 3.91
N SER A 202 -16.59 -6.29 4.86
CA SER A 202 -16.97 -6.32 6.28
C SER A 202 -17.09 -4.91 6.89
N GLY A 203 -16.35 -3.93 6.35
CA GLY A 203 -16.39 -2.54 6.77
C GLY A 203 -17.74 -1.85 6.49
N GLY A 204 -18.61 -2.45 5.68
CA GLY A 204 -19.99 -1.97 5.49
C GLY A 204 -20.78 -1.87 6.81
N ALA A 205 -20.49 -2.75 7.77
CA ALA A 205 -21.09 -2.69 9.11
C ALA A 205 -20.58 -1.52 9.97
N MET A 206 -19.58 -0.76 9.51
CA MET A 206 -19.03 0.40 10.20
C MET A 206 -19.42 1.74 9.55
N ILE A 207 -20.51 1.78 8.81
CA ILE A 207 -20.98 2.98 8.09
C ILE A 207 -21.12 4.20 9.02
N GLU A 208 -21.60 4.01 10.24
CA GLU A 208 -21.73 5.05 11.26
C GLU A 208 -20.39 5.60 11.76
N SER A 209 -19.29 4.88 11.52
CA SER A 209 -17.94 5.28 11.87
C SER A 209 -17.22 6.01 10.73
N VAL A 210 -17.85 6.19 9.57
CA VAL A 210 -17.30 6.95 8.44
C VAL A 210 -17.27 8.43 8.79
N LEU A 211 -16.14 9.06 8.48
CA LEU A 211 -15.93 10.49 8.74
C LEU A 211 -16.74 11.35 7.76
N SER A 212 -17.38 12.40 8.26
CA SER A 212 -17.95 13.48 7.45
C SER A 212 -16.81 14.29 6.76
N PRO A 213 -17.12 15.10 5.73
CA PRO A 213 -16.09 15.93 5.07
C PRO A 213 -15.31 16.86 6.01
N GLY A 214 -15.98 17.41 7.03
CA GLY A 214 -15.36 18.25 8.06
C GLY A 214 -14.38 17.43 8.92
N GLU A 215 -14.85 16.29 9.45
CA GLU A 215 -14.02 15.37 10.26
C GLU A 215 -12.81 14.84 9.45
N VAL A 216 -12.96 14.61 8.14
CA VAL A 216 -11.85 14.21 7.26
C VAL A 216 -10.79 15.30 7.19
N ARG A 217 -11.21 16.56 6.99
CA ARG A 217 -10.29 17.71 6.93
C ARG A 217 -9.51 17.84 8.24
N ASP A 218 -10.22 17.81 9.36
CA ASP A 218 -9.64 17.96 10.69
C ASP A 218 -8.66 16.82 11.00
N ALA A 219 -9.05 15.56 10.70
CA ALA A 219 -8.23 14.39 10.93
C ALA A 219 -6.94 14.41 10.09
N TYR A 220 -7.01 14.75 8.80
CA TYR A 220 -5.81 14.84 7.97
C TYR A 220 -4.96 16.06 8.32
N GLY A 221 -5.58 17.22 8.60
CA GLY A 221 -4.86 18.40 9.08
C GLY A 221 -4.04 18.09 10.33
N LYS A 222 -4.68 17.42 11.30
CA LYS A 222 -4.04 16.96 12.52
C LYS A 222 -2.93 15.95 12.24
N ALA A 223 -3.20 14.90 11.46
CA ALA A 223 -2.22 13.86 11.17
C ALA A 223 -0.99 14.42 10.46
N LEU A 224 -1.17 15.22 9.41
CA LEU A 224 -0.08 15.78 8.62
C LEU A 224 0.76 16.79 9.43
N SER A 225 0.16 17.52 10.38
CA SER A 225 0.91 18.43 11.27
C SER A 225 1.89 17.73 12.20
N LEU A 226 1.77 16.40 12.39
CA LEU A 226 2.68 15.58 13.19
C LEU A 226 3.90 15.06 12.40
N SER A 227 3.97 15.36 11.10
CA SER A 227 5.13 15.03 10.27
C SER A 227 6.34 15.87 10.68
N GLY A 228 7.51 15.26 10.69
CA GLY A 228 8.76 15.92 11.04
C GLY A 228 9.95 15.30 10.31
N PRO A 229 11.17 15.85 10.49
CA PRO A 229 12.37 15.38 9.80
C PRO A 229 12.71 13.91 10.09
N ASP A 230 12.45 13.46 11.34
CA ASP A 230 12.81 12.11 11.78
C ASP A 230 11.68 11.08 11.60
N PHE A 231 10.46 11.52 11.30
CA PHE A 231 9.32 10.64 11.15
C PHE A 231 8.26 11.25 10.23
N THR A 232 8.03 10.60 9.11
CA THR A 232 7.12 11.11 8.08
C THR A 232 5.70 10.62 8.30
N VAL A 233 4.74 11.53 8.25
CA VAL A 233 3.31 11.23 8.19
C VAL A 233 2.81 11.48 6.77
N VAL A 234 2.19 10.47 6.16
CA VAL A 234 1.75 10.53 4.75
C VAL A 234 0.28 10.16 4.59
N SER A 235 -0.30 10.55 3.48
CA SER A 235 -1.58 10.04 3.00
C SER A 235 -1.60 10.01 1.49
N GLY A 236 -2.08 8.90 0.92
CA GLY A 236 -2.42 8.76 -0.50
C GLY A 236 -3.88 9.11 -0.80
N ASP A 237 -4.62 9.65 0.16
CA ASP A 237 -6.01 10.09 -0.07
C ASP A 237 -6.01 11.41 -0.84
N PRO A 238 -6.77 11.52 -1.96
CA PRO A 238 -6.87 12.77 -2.73
C PRO A 238 -7.28 13.97 -1.88
N LEU A 239 -8.15 13.77 -0.89
CA LEU A 239 -8.60 14.87 0.00
C LEU A 239 -7.48 15.38 0.91
N ALA A 240 -6.53 14.53 1.29
CA ALA A 240 -5.35 14.96 2.05
C ALA A 240 -4.43 15.86 1.20
N GLY A 241 -4.35 15.61 -0.11
CA GLY A 241 -3.60 16.42 -1.05
C GLY A 241 -4.08 17.88 -1.12
N THR A 242 -5.39 18.11 -0.94
CA THR A 242 -5.95 19.47 -0.93
C THR A 242 -5.62 20.28 0.32
N LEU A 243 -5.07 19.66 1.35
CA LEU A 243 -4.65 20.31 2.60
C LEU A 243 -3.17 20.65 2.63
N ARG A 244 -2.40 20.22 1.64
CA ARG A 244 -1.00 20.59 1.49
C ARG A 244 -0.93 21.97 0.86
N ASN A 245 -0.27 22.91 1.54
CA ASN A 245 -0.04 24.26 1.01
C ASN A 245 1.07 24.32 -0.05
N ASP A 246 1.70 23.20 -0.34
CA ASP A 246 2.73 23.08 -1.37
C ASP A 246 2.05 23.07 -2.73
N ALA A 247 1.89 24.26 -3.32
CA ALA A 247 1.54 24.34 -4.73
C ALA A 247 2.58 23.53 -5.52
N PRO A 248 2.17 22.63 -6.42
CA PRO A 248 3.12 21.96 -7.30
C PRO A 248 3.91 23.05 -8.06
N PRO A 249 5.22 22.85 -8.30
CA PRO A 249 6.00 23.78 -9.11
C PRO A 249 5.25 24.06 -10.41
N ALA A 250 5.23 25.31 -10.86
CA ALA A 250 4.48 25.77 -12.03
C ALA A 250 4.83 25.03 -13.34
N ASP A 251 5.97 24.34 -13.37
CA ASP A 251 6.48 23.55 -14.51
C ASP A 251 6.14 22.05 -14.44
N CYS A 252 5.49 21.58 -13.40
CA CYS A 252 5.04 20.20 -13.35
C CYS A 252 3.75 20.08 -14.16
N GLY A 253 3.82 19.59 -15.38
CA GLY A 253 2.65 19.08 -16.10
C GLY A 253 1.84 18.19 -15.15
N LEU A 254 0.53 18.15 -15.30
CA LEU A 254 -0.48 17.42 -14.47
C LEU A 254 0.09 16.49 -13.37
N THR A 255 0.60 17.09 -12.28
CA THR A 255 0.99 16.31 -11.09
C THR A 255 -0.28 16.00 -10.31
N LEU A 256 -0.90 14.86 -10.62
CA LEU A 256 -1.99 14.33 -9.82
C LEU A 256 -1.41 13.82 -8.50
N SER A 257 -1.32 14.69 -7.49
CA SER A 257 -1.03 14.25 -6.13
C SER A 257 -2.26 13.54 -5.58
N GLY A 258 -2.10 12.33 -5.06
CA GLY A 258 -3.19 11.59 -4.42
C GLY A 258 -3.32 10.16 -4.90
N CYS A 259 -4.53 9.74 -5.27
CA CYS A 259 -4.82 8.36 -5.62
C CYS A 259 -4.42 8.04 -7.06
N SER A 260 -3.61 6.99 -7.25
CA SER A 260 -3.17 6.47 -8.56
C SER A 260 -4.21 5.58 -9.27
N ALA A 261 -5.35 5.30 -8.63
CA ALA A 261 -6.34 4.33 -9.12
C ALA A 261 -6.83 4.65 -10.54
N GLY A 262 -6.60 3.73 -11.49
CA GLY A 262 -7.03 3.85 -12.88
C GLY A 262 -6.23 4.83 -13.74
N PHE A 263 -5.18 5.45 -13.18
CA PHE A 263 -4.27 6.36 -13.91
C PHE A 263 -2.86 5.76 -13.98
N SER A 264 -2.17 5.67 -12.87
CA SER A 264 -0.83 5.10 -12.77
C SER A 264 -0.79 3.89 -11.85
N GLY A 265 -1.92 3.24 -11.62
CA GLY A 265 -2.00 2.06 -10.79
C GLY A 265 -3.26 1.25 -10.97
N VAL A 266 -3.10 -0.06 -10.78
CA VAL A 266 -4.17 -1.04 -10.83
C VAL A 266 -4.13 -1.98 -9.64
N THR A 267 -5.25 -2.62 -9.36
CA THR A 267 -5.35 -3.70 -8.37
C THR A 267 -5.65 -5.01 -9.09
N ILE A 268 -4.91 -6.06 -8.76
CA ILE A 268 -5.15 -7.43 -9.22
C ILE A 268 -5.66 -8.24 -8.03
N ALA A 269 -6.82 -8.88 -8.18
CA ALA A 269 -7.39 -9.76 -7.17
C ALA A 269 -6.77 -11.17 -7.24
N SER A 270 -7.01 -11.97 -6.22
CA SER A 270 -6.45 -13.33 -6.11
C SER A 270 -6.89 -14.30 -7.22
N ASP A 271 -8.01 -14.01 -7.87
CA ASP A 271 -8.54 -14.75 -9.02
C ASP A 271 -8.14 -14.17 -10.37
N GLY A 272 -7.26 -13.17 -10.39
CA GLY A 272 -6.79 -12.51 -11.61
C GLY A 272 -7.66 -11.37 -12.09
N ALA A 273 -8.76 -11.02 -11.40
CA ALA A 273 -9.59 -9.88 -11.78
C ALA A 273 -8.80 -8.57 -11.64
N VAL A 274 -8.80 -7.74 -12.69
CA VAL A 274 -8.13 -6.45 -12.74
C VAL A 274 -9.15 -5.34 -12.44
N MET A 275 -8.78 -4.43 -11.55
CA MET A 275 -9.62 -3.33 -11.08
C MET A 275 -8.82 -2.04 -11.00
N PRO A 276 -9.41 -0.86 -11.21
CA PRO A 276 -8.76 0.41 -10.88
C PRO A 276 -8.42 0.52 -9.39
N CYS A 277 -9.31 0.03 -8.53
CA CYS A 277 -9.13 0.02 -7.08
C CYS A 277 -9.97 -1.08 -6.44
N ARG A 278 -9.41 -1.80 -5.47
CA ARG A 278 -10.12 -2.86 -4.73
C ARG A 278 -11.39 -2.34 -4.01
N ARG A 279 -11.36 -1.09 -3.56
CA ARG A 279 -12.46 -0.48 -2.82
C ARG A 279 -13.66 -0.11 -3.71
N ILE A 280 -13.43 0.15 -5.00
CA ILE A 280 -14.49 0.42 -5.98
C ILE A 280 -15.18 -0.90 -6.39
N GLY A 281 -14.42 -2.00 -6.47
CA GLY A 281 -14.96 -3.33 -6.76
C GLY A 281 -15.46 -3.55 -8.19
N ILE A 282 -15.12 -2.66 -9.13
CA ILE A 282 -15.45 -2.78 -10.57
C ILE A 282 -14.28 -3.47 -11.26
N SER A 283 -14.52 -4.68 -11.81
CA SER A 283 -13.55 -5.37 -12.63
C SER A 283 -13.59 -4.82 -14.07
N VAL A 284 -12.41 -4.48 -14.60
CA VAL A 284 -12.22 -4.02 -15.97
C VAL A 284 -11.60 -5.10 -16.87
N GLY A 285 -11.22 -6.23 -16.31
CA GLY A 285 -10.63 -7.37 -17.03
C GLY A 285 -10.27 -8.50 -16.09
N ASN A 286 -9.70 -9.57 -16.63
CA ASN A 286 -9.19 -10.70 -15.87
C ASN A 286 -7.98 -11.31 -16.59
N LEU A 287 -6.90 -11.56 -15.85
CA LEU A 287 -5.64 -12.09 -16.38
C LEU A 287 -5.74 -13.56 -16.86
N LYS A 288 -6.73 -14.30 -16.37
CA LYS A 288 -6.95 -15.71 -16.75
C LYS A 288 -7.77 -15.90 -18.03
N ARG A 289 -8.05 -14.84 -18.78
CA ARG A 289 -8.93 -14.89 -19.98
C ARG A 289 -8.20 -14.47 -21.22
#